data_0027652dc45e7be473d6bb4dd7aee580
#
_entry.id   0027652dc45e7be473d6bb4dd7aee580
#
_cell.length_a   1.000
_cell.length_b   1.000
_cell.length_c   1.000
_cell.angle_alpha   90.00
_cell.angle_beta   90.00
_cell.angle_gamma   90.00
#
_symmetry.space_group_name_H-M   'P 1'
#
loop_
_entity.id
_entity.type
_entity.pdbx_description
1 polymer ?
#
loop_
_entity_poly.entity_id
_entity_poly.type
_entity_poly.pdbx_seq_one_letter_code
_entity_poly.pdbx_strand_id
1 'polypeptide(L)'
;MGEAQQQGISPTTRGVSDKMPKLTTYIETNDVNPLNAGEYYFTGTDPQEQVIDNVILFASNIRGTASTVQLYHNNNQSHILTNAGTLIAPLQQKGIRVSLGLLGDHTGVGFCNLTPAMIESFAQQIAACVKQYNLDGVDFDDEYADYWKAPSNLPSPSTTIFGNLVKRVRQLLPDKLITVFSFGGYTNFDATTMNAISYMWPDFGADWSTPAGLGNSKWAKMSIHCTDGRPSAGVIQSSAANYSGYGAIMMFNLRESGQTSLMNNFASRVWGGKTVSRTTTIYAKNY
;
A
#
# COMPACT_ATOMS: atom_id res chain seq x y z
N MET A 1 12.29 -19.68 -49.78
CA MET A 1 13.00 -19.26 -48.57
C MET A 1 11.97 -18.62 -47.66
N GLY A 2 11.46 -19.35 -46.65
CA GLY A 2 10.45 -18.88 -45.74
C GLY A 2 11.12 -18.39 -44.47
N GLU A 3 10.90 -17.13 -44.13
CA GLU A 3 11.31 -16.56 -42.87
C GLU A 3 10.45 -17.14 -41.75
N ALA A 4 11.09 -17.86 -40.83
CA ALA A 4 10.46 -18.29 -39.60
C ALA A 4 10.26 -17.08 -38.68
N GLN A 5 9.01 -16.64 -38.53
CA GLN A 5 8.65 -15.68 -37.47
C GLN A 5 8.88 -16.34 -36.11
N GLN A 6 9.86 -15.86 -35.38
CA GLN A 6 9.97 -16.13 -33.94
C GLN A 6 8.76 -15.52 -33.25
N GLN A 7 7.81 -16.36 -32.87
CA GLN A 7 6.78 -15.98 -31.91
C GLN A 7 7.48 -15.75 -30.56
N GLY A 8 7.62 -14.48 -30.19
CA GLY A 8 8.02 -14.09 -28.84
C GLY A 8 7.01 -14.64 -27.85
N ILE A 9 7.43 -15.55 -26.99
CA ILE A 9 6.63 -16.01 -25.85
C ILE A 9 6.45 -14.80 -24.94
N SER A 10 5.24 -14.24 -24.91
CA SER A 10 4.89 -13.23 -23.91
C SER A 10 5.11 -13.84 -22.52
N PRO A 11 5.85 -13.16 -21.62
CA PRO A 11 6.03 -13.67 -20.27
C PRO A 11 4.64 -13.87 -19.63
N THR A 12 4.35 -15.08 -19.21
CA THR A 12 3.10 -15.40 -18.54
C THR A 12 3.01 -14.61 -17.24
N THR A 13 2.07 -13.67 -17.17
CA THR A 13 1.79 -12.91 -15.96
C THR A 13 1.31 -13.86 -14.87
N ARG A 14 1.94 -13.86 -13.70
CA ARG A 14 1.48 -14.63 -12.55
C ARG A 14 0.19 -14.03 -12.00
N GLY A 15 -0.75 -14.91 -11.67
CA GLY A 15 -1.93 -14.52 -10.91
C GLY A 15 -1.59 -14.07 -9.48
N VAL A 16 -2.53 -13.35 -8.85
CA VAL A 16 -2.43 -12.99 -7.43
C VAL A 16 -2.42 -14.26 -6.59
N SER A 17 -1.50 -14.36 -5.63
CA SER A 17 -1.38 -15.50 -4.73
C SER A 17 -2.59 -15.65 -3.81
N ASP A 18 -2.99 -16.87 -3.50
CA ASP A 18 -4.01 -17.20 -2.48
C ASP A 18 -3.45 -17.20 -1.05
N LYS A 19 -2.16 -16.96 -0.89
CA LYS A 19 -1.47 -16.94 0.40
C LYS A 19 -2.15 -15.97 1.38
N MET A 20 -2.31 -16.39 2.62
CA MET A 20 -2.79 -15.57 3.74
C MET A 20 -1.86 -15.75 4.95
N PRO A 21 -1.55 -14.68 5.72
CA PRO A 21 -1.87 -13.27 5.45
C PRO A 21 -1.13 -12.72 4.23
N LYS A 22 -1.67 -11.64 3.65
CA LYS A 22 -0.98 -10.87 2.61
C LYS A 22 0.11 -10.01 3.25
N LEU A 23 1.26 -9.92 2.61
CA LEU A 23 2.32 -8.99 3.00
C LEU A 23 2.26 -7.74 2.12
N THR A 24 2.02 -6.61 2.76
CA THR A 24 2.04 -5.29 2.11
C THR A 24 3.25 -4.51 2.57
N THR A 25 3.95 -3.90 1.64
CA THR A 25 5.08 -3.03 1.96
C THR A 25 4.94 -1.65 1.35
N TYR A 26 5.33 -0.64 2.15
CA TYR A 26 5.51 0.73 1.68
C TYR A 26 6.93 0.91 1.18
N ILE A 27 7.06 1.53 0.01
CA ILE A 27 8.34 1.95 -0.53
C ILE A 27 8.33 3.47 -0.66
N GLU A 28 9.25 4.13 0.04
CA GLU A 28 9.50 5.56 -0.11
C GLU A 28 10.19 5.80 -1.45
N THR A 29 9.44 6.26 -2.43
CA THR A 29 9.88 6.38 -3.82
C THR A 29 10.93 7.47 -4.03
N ASN A 30 11.09 8.37 -3.06
CA ASN A 30 12.20 9.32 -3.05
C ASN A 30 13.56 8.65 -2.85
N ASP A 31 13.59 7.47 -2.25
CA ASP A 31 14.83 6.82 -1.80
C ASP A 31 15.08 5.48 -2.46
N VAL A 32 14.03 4.72 -2.78
CA VAL A 32 14.14 3.32 -3.18
C VAL A 32 13.35 3.03 -4.44
N ASN A 33 13.98 2.29 -5.36
CA ASN A 33 13.31 1.79 -6.56
C ASN A 33 12.31 0.68 -6.16
N PRO A 34 11.03 0.80 -6.54
CA PRO A 34 9.99 -0.17 -6.15
C PRO A 34 10.23 -1.59 -6.68
N LEU A 35 11.00 -1.77 -7.75
CA LEU A 35 11.31 -3.10 -8.29
C LEU A 35 12.02 -4.01 -7.29
N ASN A 36 12.70 -3.46 -6.29
CA ASN A 36 13.36 -4.25 -5.24
C ASN A 36 12.39 -5.12 -4.43
N ALA A 37 11.12 -4.77 -4.37
CA ALA A 37 10.10 -5.58 -3.69
C ALA A 37 9.86 -6.94 -4.34
N GLY A 38 10.12 -7.08 -5.63
CA GLY A 38 9.94 -8.32 -6.38
C GLY A 38 11.10 -9.31 -6.26
N GLU A 39 12.10 -9.03 -5.44
CA GLU A 39 13.31 -9.85 -5.32
C GLU A 39 13.29 -10.81 -4.12
N TYR A 40 12.22 -10.81 -3.32
CA TYR A 40 12.01 -11.74 -2.20
C TYR A 40 11.12 -12.89 -2.63
N TYR A 41 11.54 -14.13 -2.34
CA TYR A 41 10.80 -15.33 -2.70
C TYR A 41 10.88 -16.39 -1.60
N PHE A 42 9.96 -17.34 -1.60
CA PHE A 42 10.02 -18.48 -0.69
C PHE A 42 11.10 -19.46 -1.11
N THR A 43 11.95 -19.79 -0.18
CA THR A 43 13.10 -20.68 -0.41
C THR A 43 12.66 -22.02 -0.98
N GLY A 44 13.35 -22.48 -2.03
CA GLY A 44 13.09 -23.79 -2.66
C GLY A 44 11.89 -23.84 -3.60
N THR A 45 11.26 -22.71 -3.91
CA THR A 45 10.17 -22.68 -4.92
C THR A 45 10.70 -22.51 -6.33
N ASP A 46 10.16 -23.28 -7.27
CA ASP A 46 10.46 -23.19 -8.70
C ASP A 46 9.14 -23.36 -9.51
N PRO A 47 8.66 -22.33 -10.23
CA PRO A 47 9.21 -20.98 -10.28
C PRO A 47 9.11 -20.25 -8.92
N GLN A 48 9.98 -19.26 -8.71
CA GLN A 48 10.05 -18.52 -7.46
C GLN A 48 8.69 -17.93 -7.07
N GLU A 49 8.18 -18.31 -5.88
CA GLU A 49 6.94 -17.79 -5.33
C GLU A 49 7.22 -16.49 -4.55
N GLN A 50 6.55 -15.42 -4.89
CA GLN A 50 6.77 -14.10 -4.30
C GLN A 50 6.30 -14.05 -2.83
N VAL A 51 7.06 -13.36 -2.00
CA VAL A 51 6.72 -13.15 -0.58
C VAL A 51 5.85 -11.91 -0.40
N ILE A 52 6.17 -10.81 -1.09
CA ILE A 52 5.42 -9.57 -1.03
C ILE A 52 4.24 -9.65 -1.98
N ASP A 53 3.05 -9.34 -1.48
CA ASP A 53 1.80 -9.38 -2.25
C ASP A 53 1.39 -8.01 -2.78
N ASN A 54 1.65 -6.95 -2.00
CA ASN A 54 1.25 -5.60 -2.34
C ASN A 54 2.38 -4.62 -2.05
N VAL A 55 2.56 -3.67 -2.97
CA VAL A 55 3.49 -2.54 -2.85
C VAL A 55 2.69 -1.25 -2.85
N ILE A 56 3.00 -0.35 -1.92
CA ILE A 56 2.46 1.00 -1.90
C ILE A 56 3.56 1.96 -2.31
N LEU A 57 3.32 2.71 -3.39
CA LEU A 57 4.20 3.76 -3.88
C LEU A 57 4.02 5.00 -3.00
N PHE A 58 4.93 5.24 -2.07
CA PHE A 58 4.80 6.25 -1.03
C PHE A 58 5.73 7.43 -1.28
N ALA A 59 5.19 8.63 -1.62
CA ALA A 59 3.78 8.88 -1.72
C ALA A 59 3.48 9.97 -2.75
N SER A 60 2.24 9.97 -3.21
CA SER A 60 1.59 11.15 -3.77
C SER A 60 0.87 11.91 -2.65
N ASN A 61 0.43 13.15 -2.92
CA ASN A 61 -0.10 14.00 -1.88
C ASN A 61 -1.49 14.53 -2.21
N ILE A 62 -2.26 14.80 -1.15
CA ILE A 62 -3.42 15.68 -1.22
C ILE A 62 -2.97 17.10 -0.89
N ARG A 63 -3.29 18.04 -1.78
CA ARG A 63 -3.10 19.48 -1.59
C ARG A 63 -4.41 20.19 -1.81
N GLY A 64 -4.56 21.36 -1.22
CA GLY A 64 -5.77 22.13 -1.47
C GLY A 64 -5.69 23.56 -1.02
N THR A 65 -6.76 24.27 -1.36
CA THR A 65 -7.05 25.66 -0.99
C THR A 65 -8.45 25.73 -0.38
N ALA A 66 -8.94 26.96 -0.16
CA ALA A 66 -10.30 27.16 0.32
C ALA A 66 -11.40 26.59 -0.60
N SER A 67 -11.10 26.40 -1.88
CA SER A 67 -12.09 25.98 -2.90
C SER A 67 -11.64 24.83 -3.80
N THR A 68 -10.39 24.42 -3.75
CA THR A 68 -9.83 23.41 -4.65
C THR A 68 -9.11 22.31 -3.90
N VAL A 69 -9.08 21.13 -4.48
CA VAL A 69 -8.29 19.99 -4.03
C VAL A 69 -7.55 19.38 -5.21
N GLN A 70 -6.32 18.93 -4.98
CA GLN A 70 -5.44 18.40 -6.02
C GLN A 70 -4.74 17.15 -5.55
N LEU A 71 -4.72 16.14 -6.41
CA LEU A 71 -3.79 15.02 -6.32
C LEU A 71 -2.44 15.46 -6.92
N TYR A 72 -1.41 15.47 -6.09
CA TYR A 72 -0.08 15.94 -6.44
C TYR A 72 0.95 14.82 -6.44
N HIS A 73 1.84 14.81 -7.41
CA HIS A 73 2.97 13.91 -7.49
C HIS A 73 4.26 14.72 -7.53
N ASN A 74 5.21 14.42 -6.63
CA ASN A 74 6.55 14.98 -6.75
C ASN A 74 7.31 14.36 -7.94
N ASN A 75 8.52 14.84 -8.21
CA ASN A 75 9.28 14.39 -9.37
C ASN A 75 9.56 12.87 -9.36
N ASN A 76 9.88 12.30 -8.21
CA ASN A 76 10.16 10.86 -8.09
C ASN A 76 8.90 10.03 -8.35
N GLN A 77 7.78 10.41 -7.74
CA GLN A 77 6.50 9.74 -7.92
C GLN A 77 6.02 9.85 -9.38
N SER A 78 6.13 11.05 -9.97
CA SER A 78 5.80 11.29 -11.38
C SER A 78 6.64 10.44 -12.32
N HIS A 79 7.94 10.30 -12.04
CA HIS A 79 8.84 9.47 -12.85
C HIS A 79 8.40 8.00 -12.84
N ILE A 80 8.08 7.46 -11.68
CA ILE A 80 7.63 6.07 -11.56
C ILE A 80 6.30 5.86 -12.30
N LEU A 81 5.34 6.75 -12.12
CA LEU A 81 4.03 6.66 -12.78
C LEU A 81 4.14 6.77 -14.30
N THR A 82 4.90 7.73 -14.81
CA THR A 82 5.07 7.91 -16.26
C THR A 82 5.89 6.79 -16.90
N ASN A 83 6.70 6.08 -16.12
CA ASN A 83 7.47 4.90 -16.55
C ASN A 83 6.88 3.58 -16.00
N ALA A 84 5.57 3.52 -15.85
CA ALA A 84 4.87 2.38 -15.25
C ALA A 84 5.18 1.05 -15.97
N GLY A 85 5.39 1.07 -17.28
CA GLY A 85 5.74 -0.13 -18.05
C GLY A 85 7.05 -0.78 -17.63
N THR A 86 8.00 -0.03 -17.08
CA THR A 86 9.31 -0.50 -16.65
C THR A 86 9.51 -0.51 -15.14
N LEU A 87 8.76 0.26 -14.38
CA LEU A 87 8.93 0.41 -12.92
C LEU A 87 7.76 -0.14 -12.10
N ILE A 88 6.63 -0.44 -12.70
CA ILE A 88 5.44 -0.99 -12.05
C ILE A 88 5.05 -2.33 -12.66
N ALA A 89 4.90 -2.41 -13.98
CA ALA A 89 4.44 -3.61 -14.66
C ALA A 89 5.28 -4.88 -14.34
N PRO A 90 6.62 -4.81 -14.17
CA PRO A 90 7.39 -6.00 -13.79
C PRO A 90 6.97 -6.59 -12.42
N LEU A 91 6.54 -5.77 -11.47
CA LEU A 91 6.00 -6.26 -10.21
C LEU A 91 4.64 -6.95 -10.41
N GLN A 92 3.77 -6.34 -11.20
CA GLN A 92 2.45 -6.89 -11.52
C GLN A 92 2.56 -8.23 -12.28
N GLN A 93 3.54 -8.37 -13.16
CA GLN A 93 3.83 -9.64 -13.86
C GLN A 93 4.26 -10.76 -12.91
N LYS A 94 4.81 -10.42 -11.74
CA LYS A 94 5.13 -11.36 -10.67
C LYS A 94 3.94 -11.66 -9.75
N GLY A 95 2.76 -11.09 -10.02
CA GLY A 95 1.57 -11.24 -9.19
C GLY A 95 1.51 -10.28 -8.00
N ILE A 96 2.39 -9.27 -7.97
CA ILE A 96 2.41 -8.23 -6.92
C ILE A 96 1.49 -7.09 -7.35
N ARG A 97 0.56 -6.70 -6.48
CA ARG A 97 -0.31 -5.54 -6.72
C ARG A 97 0.38 -4.26 -6.29
N VAL A 98 0.22 -3.20 -7.06
CA VAL A 98 0.88 -1.91 -6.83
C VAL A 98 -0.18 -0.82 -6.65
N SER A 99 -0.17 -0.18 -5.49
CA SER A 99 -1.13 0.86 -5.11
C SER A 99 -0.46 2.24 -5.02
N LEU A 100 -1.26 3.28 -5.31
CA LEU A 100 -0.88 4.67 -5.10
C LEU A 100 -1.00 5.02 -3.61
N GLY A 101 0.10 5.37 -2.96
CA GLY A 101 0.08 5.88 -1.59
C GLY A 101 -0.25 7.37 -1.56
N LEU A 102 -1.15 7.78 -0.66
CA LEU A 102 -1.59 9.17 -0.48
C LEU A 102 -1.25 9.67 0.91
N LEU A 103 -0.71 10.88 0.98
CA LEU A 103 -0.26 11.55 2.19
C LEU A 103 -0.66 13.03 2.14
N GLY A 104 -0.87 13.67 3.29
CA GLY A 104 -1.03 15.12 3.39
C GLY A 104 0.23 15.88 2.98
N ASP A 105 0.12 17.20 2.78
CA ASP A 105 1.23 18.03 2.29
C ASP A 105 1.22 19.45 2.88
N HIS A 106 0.91 19.56 4.14
CA HIS A 106 1.04 20.80 4.93
C HIS A 106 0.20 21.99 4.43
N THR A 107 -0.86 21.74 3.65
CA THR A 107 -1.70 22.82 3.10
C THR A 107 -2.91 23.18 3.98
N GLY A 108 -3.17 22.40 5.03
CA GLY A 108 -4.38 22.51 5.84
C GLY A 108 -5.58 21.79 5.23
N VAL A 109 -5.44 21.19 4.06
CA VAL A 109 -6.47 20.42 3.37
C VAL A 109 -6.04 18.96 3.31
N GLY A 110 -6.88 18.07 3.79
CA GLY A 110 -6.63 16.64 3.83
C GLY A 110 -7.91 15.83 3.63
N PHE A 111 -7.85 14.54 3.82
CA PHE A 111 -8.99 13.63 3.59
C PHE A 111 -10.19 13.92 4.50
N CYS A 112 -9.97 14.56 5.64
CA CYS A 112 -10.95 14.67 6.71
C CYS A 112 -11.75 15.98 6.71
N ASN A 113 -11.37 16.98 5.89
CA ASN A 113 -12.00 18.30 5.90
C ASN A 113 -12.45 18.82 4.54
N LEU A 114 -12.78 17.92 3.63
CA LEU A 114 -13.25 18.24 2.29
C LEU A 114 -14.75 18.60 2.28
N THR A 115 -15.13 19.56 1.45
CA THR A 115 -16.53 19.77 1.10
C THR A 115 -17.04 18.62 0.22
N PRO A 116 -18.37 18.43 0.06
CA PRO A 116 -18.89 17.40 -0.85
C PRO A 116 -18.37 17.53 -2.29
N ALA A 117 -18.23 18.74 -2.82
CA ALA A 117 -17.66 18.96 -4.14
C ALA A 117 -16.18 18.57 -4.22
N MET A 118 -15.40 18.84 -3.17
CA MET A 118 -13.99 18.47 -3.09
C MET A 118 -13.82 16.96 -2.96
N ILE A 119 -14.69 16.28 -2.21
CA ILE A 119 -14.71 14.81 -2.14
C ILE A 119 -14.88 14.22 -3.53
N GLU A 120 -15.87 14.68 -4.27
CA GLU A 120 -16.12 14.22 -5.65
C GLU A 120 -14.91 14.48 -6.57
N SER A 121 -14.37 15.71 -6.54
CA SER A 121 -13.21 16.08 -7.33
C SER A 121 -11.99 15.21 -7.03
N PHE A 122 -11.66 15.02 -5.75
CA PHE A 122 -10.50 14.24 -5.36
C PHE A 122 -10.67 12.74 -5.65
N ALA A 123 -11.84 12.20 -5.41
CA ALA A 123 -12.15 10.81 -5.75
C ALA A 123 -12.01 10.55 -7.27
N GLN A 124 -12.48 11.48 -8.11
CA GLN A 124 -12.31 11.39 -9.57
C GLN A 124 -10.84 11.46 -9.99
N GLN A 125 -10.04 12.33 -9.36
CA GLN A 125 -8.60 12.43 -9.63
C GLN A 125 -7.88 11.13 -9.25
N ILE A 126 -8.20 10.54 -8.12
CA ILE A 126 -7.65 9.23 -7.70
C ILE A 126 -8.01 8.16 -8.73
N ALA A 127 -9.28 8.05 -9.07
CA ALA A 127 -9.75 7.03 -10.01
C ALA A 127 -9.10 7.18 -11.40
N ALA A 128 -8.97 8.42 -11.88
CA ALA A 128 -8.30 8.71 -13.14
C ALA A 128 -6.82 8.29 -13.12
N CYS A 129 -6.10 8.58 -12.04
CA CYS A 129 -4.70 8.20 -11.87
C CYS A 129 -4.53 6.67 -11.85
N VAL A 130 -5.32 5.97 -11.05
CA VAL A 130 -5.28 4.51 -10.94
C VAL A 130 -5.55 3.85 -12.31
N LYS A 131 -6.50 4.35 -13.06
CA LYS A 131 -6.83 3.83 -14.40
C LYS A 131 -5.73 4.15 -15.42
N GLN A 132 -5.24 5.40 -15.41
CA GLN A 132 -4.24 5.88 -16.38
C GLN A 132 -2.95 5.05 -16.31
N TYR A 133 -2.49 4.73 -15.10
CA TYR A 133 -1.23 4.03 -14.89
C TYR A 133 -1.40 2.54 -14.60
N ASN A 134 -2.62 2.02 -14.76
CA ASN A 134 -2.96 0.62 -14.51
C ASN A 134 -2.53 0.14 -13.12
N LEU A 135 -2.78 0.96 -12.11
CA LEU A 135 -2.51 0.61 -10.72
C LEU A 135 -3.59 -0.34 -10.17
N ASP A 136 -3.25 -1.02 -9.08
CA ASP A 136 -4.11 -2.03 -8.46
C ASP A 136 -4.91 -1.50 -7.27
N GLY A 137 -4.65 -0.27 -6.85
CA GLY A 137 -5.35 0.31 -5.71
C GLY A 137 -4.83 1.67 -5.27
N VAL A 138 -5.34 2.08 -4.12
CA VAL A 138 -4.99 3.33 -3.45
C VAL A 138 -4.88 3.10 -1.95
N ASP A 139 -3.93 3.76 -1.32
CA ASP A 139 -3.70 3.74 0.12
C ASP A 139 -3.85 5.15 0.70
N PHE A 140 -4.49 5.24 1.87
CA PHE A 140 -4.72 6.50 2.58
C PHE A 140 -3.94 6.54 3.87
N ASP A 141 -3.06 7.53 4.01
CA ASP A 141 -2.33 7.87 5.22
C ASP A 141 -2.65 9.32 5.60
N ASP A 142 -3.47 9.49 6.65
CA ASP A 142 -3.92 10.81 7.12
C ASP A 142 -2.89 11.42 8.08
N GLU A 143 -1.73 11.75 7.53
CA GLU A 143 -0.66 12.45 8.22
C GLU A 143 -0.29 13.73 7.45
N TYR A 144 0.27 14.70 8.13
CA TYR A 144 0.84 15.94 7.56
C TYR A 144 -0.12 16.85 6.79
N ALA A 145 -1.43 16.68 6.95
CA ALA A 145 -2.39 17.63 6.36
C ALA A 145 -2.33 19.00 7.03
N ASP A 146 -1.86 19.07 8.29
CA ASP A 146 -1.80 20.30 9.08
C ASP A 146 -3.17 20.99 9.19
N TYR A 147 -4.18 20.26 9.63
CA TYR A 147 -5.57 20.75 9.71
C TYR A 147 -5.72 22.07 10.46
N TRP A 148 -4.78 22.40 11.36
CA TRP A 148 -4.75 23.68 12.06
C TRP A 148 -4.50 24.89 11.13
N LYS A 149 -4.00 24.66 9.91
CA LYS A 149 -3.87 25.68 8.85
C LYS A 149 -5.09 25.78 7.97
N ALA A 150 -6.14 25.00 8.21
CA ALA A 150 -7.26 24.91 7.30
C ALA A 150 -7.92 26.26 7.05
N PRO A 151 -8.30 26.58 5.79
CA PRO A 151 -9.16 27.71 5.49
C PRO A 151 -10.44 27.68 6.30
N SER A 152 -10.87 28.83 6.80
CA SER A 152 -12.02 28.94 7.73
C SER A 152 -13.35 28.49 7.17
N ASN A 153 -13.50 28.44 5.83
CA ASN A 153 -14.70 27.99 5.16
C ASN A 153 -14.81 26.47 4.99
N LEU A 154 -13.74 25.72 5.28
CA LEU A 154 -13.78 24.26 5.21
C LEU A 154 -14.41 23.66 6.47
N PRO A 155 -15.04 22.47 6.35
CA PRO A 155 -15.54 21.75 7.51
C PRO A 155 -14.41 21.44 8.49
N SER A 156 -14.75 21.29 9.76
CA SER A 156 -13.83 20.70 10.73
C SER A 156 -13.51 19.26 10.35
N PRO A 157 -12.27 18.80 10.55
CA PRO A 157 -11.91 17.43 10.26
C PRO A 157 -12.83 16.43 10.97
N SER A 158 -13.26 15.40 10.21
CA SER A 158 -14.12 14.36 10.77
C SER A 158 -13.89 13.00 10.11
N THR A 159 -14.15 11.95 10.85
CA THR A 159 -14.18 10.57 10.37
C THR A 159 -15.26 10.36 9.30
N THR A 160 -16.38 11.05 9.42
CA THR A 160 -17.48 10.98 8.44
C THR A 160 -17.05 11.47 7.07
N ILE A 161 -16.35 12.60 7.02
CA ILE A 161 -15.85 13.16 5.74
C ILE A 161 -14.83 12.21 5.12
N PHE A 162 -13.86 11.71 5.89
CA PHE A 162 -12.90 10.74 5.40
C PHE A 162 -13.60 9.47 4.90
N GLY A 163 -14.56 8.95 5.65
CA GLY A 163 -15.37 7.80 5.25
C GLY A 163 -16.14 8.02 3.95
N ASN A 164 -16.69 9.22 3.75
CA ASN A 164 -17.38 9.57 2.51
C ASN A 164 -16.43 9.55 1.30
N LEU A 165 -15.21 10.05 1.47
CA LEU A 165 -14.18 9.95 0.42
C LEU A 165 -13.85 8.48 0.10
N VAL A 166 -13.60 7.66 1.10
CA VAL A 166 -13.30 6.23 0.93
C VAL A 166 -14.44 5.51 0.19
N LYS A 167 -15.67 5.73 0.60
CA LYS A 167 -16.85 5.13 -0.06
C LYS A 167 -17.01 5.58 -1.49
N ARG A 168 -16.75 6.86 -1.78
CA ARG A 168 -16.82 7.38 -3.15
C ARG A 168 -15.73 6.78 -4.05
N VAL A 169 -14.52 6.65 -3.53
CA VAL A 169 -13.43 5.98 -4.25
C VAL A 169 -13.79 4.52 -4.52
N ARG A 170 -14.40 3.82 -3.56
CA ARG A 170 -14.86 2.43 -3.77
C ARG A 170 -15.89 2.34 -4.91
N GLN A 171 -16.83 3.28 -5.00
CA GLN A 171 -17.80 3.30 -6.11
C GLN A 171 -17.12 3.46 -7.48
N LEU A 172 -16.08 4.28 -7.56
CA LEU A 172 -15.34 4.54 -8.79
C LEU A 172 -14.35 3.42 -9.14
N LEU A 173 -13.87 2.69 -8.14
CA LEU A 173 -12.86 1.64 -8.25
C LEU A 173 -13.36 0.35 -7.57
N PRO A 174 -14.43 -0.30 -8.07
CA PRO A 174 -15.09 -1.40 -7.37
C PRO A 174 -14.19 -2.62 -7.15
N ASP A 175 -13.23 -2.86 -8.06
CA ASP A 175 -12.38 -4.07 -8.05
C ASP A 175 -10.94 -3.78 -7.61
N LYS A 176 -10.63 -2.56 -7.20
CA LYS A 176 -9.28 -2.17 -6.79
C LYS A 176 -9.10 -2.27 -5.27
N LEU A 177 -7.85 -2.38 -4.83
CA LEU A 177 -7.53 -2.29 -3.41
C LEU A 177 -7.79 -0.88 -2.89
N ILE A 178 -8.41 -0.81 -1.73
CA ILE A 178 -8.46 0.41 -0.92
C ILE A 178 -7.92 0.05 0.46
N THR A 179 -6.84 0.68 0.85
CA THR A 179 -6.18 0.43 2.13
C THR A 179 -6.08 1.71 2.96
N VAL A 180 -6.06 1.57 4.27
CA VAL A 180 -5.99 2.70 5.19
C VAL A 180 -5.01 2.39 6.31
N PHE A 181 -4.08 3.31 6.54
CA PHE A 181 -3.27 3.32 7.75
C PHE A 181 -4.13 3.84 8.90
N SER A 182 -4.36 2.98 9.89
CA SER A 182 -5.17 3.31 11.07
C SER A 182 -4.35 4.16 12.04
N PHE A 183 -4.12 5.41 11.67
CA PHE A 183 -3.33 6.38 12.41
C PHE A 183 -4.09 7.71 12.51
N GLY A 184 -3.79 8.49 13.55
CA GLY A 184 -4.50 9.74 13.81
C GLY A 184 -5.89 9.53 14.41
N GLY A 185 -6.71 10.57 14.43
CA GLY A 185 -7.98 10.59 15.13
C GLY A 185 -9.22 10.27 14.29
N TYR A 186 -9.08 9.97 12.99
CA TYR A 186 -10.20 9.99 12.04
C TYR A 186 -10.40 8.68 11.27
N THR A 187 -9.91 7.57 11.78
CA THR A 187 -10.01 6.24 11.11
C THR A 187 -10.97 5.27 11.80
N ASN A 188 -11.67 5.70 12.83
CA ASN A 188 -12.69 4.89 13.48
C ASN A 188 -14.01 4.95 12.72
N PHE A 189 -14.02 4.35 11.54
CA PHE A 189 -15.10 4.42 10.57
C PHE A 189 -16.34 3.64 11.00
N ASP A 190 -17.51 4.02 10.45
CA ASP A 190 -18.72 3.22 10.55
C ASP A 190 -18.61 1.90 9.74
N ALA A 191 -19.56 1.00 9.97
CA ALA A 191 -19.57 -0.33 9.36
C ALA A 191 -19.62 -0.25 7.82
N THR A 192 -20.33 0.71 7.25
CA THR A 192 -20.44 0.88 5.79
C THR A 192 -19.10 1.26 5.17
N THR A 193 -18.36 2.16 5.81
CA THR A 193 -17.01 2.54 5.38
C THR A 193 -16.04 1.38 5.54
N MET A 194 -16.06 0.69 6.69
CA MET A 194 -15.22 -0.50 6.92
C MET A 194 -15.43 -1.57 5.86
N ASN A 195 -16.67 -1.75 5.40
CA ASN A 195 -16.99 -2.69 4.33
C ASN A 195 -16.39 -2.29 2.97
N ALA A 196 -16.18 -1.01 2.73
CA ALA A 196 -15.56 -0.49 1.51
C ALA A 196 -14.03 -0.68 1.47
N ILE A 197 -13.39 -0.93 2.60
CA ILE A 197 -11.94 -1.05 2.75
C ILE A 197 -11.51 -2.50 2.50
N SER A 198 -10.39 -2.68 1.79
CA SER A 198 -9.79 -3.99 1.52
C SER A 198 -8.92 -4.46 2.69
N TYR A 199 -8.04 -3.60 3.19
CA TYR A 199 -7.17 -3.86 4.33
C TYR A 199 -6.92 -2.58 5.13
N MET A 200 -6.70 -2.76 6.44
CA MET A 200 -6.17 -1.73 7.34
C MET A 200 -5.01 -2.28 8.16
N TRP A 201 -4.16 -1.41 8.60
CA TRP A 201 -3.05 -1.71 9.51
C TRP A 201 -2.83 -0.60 10.53
N PRO A 202 -2.39 -0.99 11.74
CA PRO A 202 -2.13 -0.04 12.82
C PRO A 202 -0.79 0.66 12.66
N ASP A 203 -0.49 1.56 13.58
CA ASP A 203 0.86 2.07 13.84
C ASP A 203 1.82 0.93 14.22
N PHE A 204 3.12 1.21 14.20
CA PHE A 204 4.17 0.22 14.43
C PHE A 204 4.01 -0.47 15.78
N GLY A 205 4.08 -1.78 15.74
CA GLY A 205 3.86 -2.64 16.89
C GLY A 205 3.18 -3.95 16.51
N ALA A 206 2.71 -4.68 17.51
CA ALA A 206 2.06 -5.97 17.33
C ALA A 206 0.88 -6.15 18.27
N ASP A 207 0.03 -7.13 17.94
CA ASP A 207 -1.16 -7.52 18.70
C ASP A 207 -2.21 -6.40 18.89
N TRP A 208 -2.26 -5.49 17.93
CA TRP A 208 -3.30 -4.47 17.89
C TRP A 208 -4.67 -5.09 17.61
N SER A 209 -5.65 -4.63 18.36
CA SER A 209 -7.04 -5.07 18.22
C SER A 209 -7.63 -4.64 16.88
N THR A 210 -8.38 -5.54 16.27
CA THR A 210 -9.10 -5.25 15.03
C THR A 210 -10.16 -4.15 15.26
N PRO A 211 -10.20 -3.11 14.43
CA PRO A 211 -11.26 -2.09 14.51
C PRO A 211 -12.66 -2.71 14.34
N ALA A 212 -13.62 -2.17 15.09
CA ALA A 212 -15.01 -2.61 14.97
C ALA A 212 -15.52 -2.47 13.53
N GLY A 213 -16.21 -3.49 13.05
CA GLY A 213 -16.80 -3.52 11.70
C GLY A 213 -15.87 -3.91 10.57
N LEU A 214 -14.55 -4.05 10.79
CA LEU A 214 -13.60 -4.43 9.75
C LEU A 214 -13.50 -5.94 9.54
N GLY A 215 -13.30 -6.69 10.62
CA GLY A 215 -13.01 -8.12 10.58
C GLY A 215 -11.51 -8.45 10.46
N ASN A 216 -11.10 -9.55 11.11
CA ASN A 216 -9.69 -9.96 11.16
C ASN A 216 -9.09 -10.26 9.78
N SER A 217 -9.89 -10.76 8.85
CA SER A 217 -9.44 -11.08 7.49
C SER A 217 -8.98 -9.85 6.68
N LYS A 218 -9.30 -8.65 7.14
CA LYS A 218 -8.89 -7.38 6.54
C LYS A 218 -7.89 -6.60 7.41
N TRP A 219 -7.45 -7.16 8.52
CA TRP A 219 -6.61 -6.49 9.50
C TRP A 219 -5.20 -7.05 9.55
N ALA A 220 -4.21 -6.16 9.60
CA ALA A 220 -2.87 -6.48 10.03
C ALA A 220 -2.77 -6.18 11.53
N LYS A 221 -2.70 -7.21 12.38
CA LYS A 221 -2.47 -6.93 13.81
C LYS A 221 -1.04 -6.55 14.12
N MET A 222 -0.16 -6.54 13.12
CA MET A 222 1.25 -6.22 13.23
C MET A 222 1.69 -5.33 12.07
N SER A 223 2.32 -4.21 12.40
CA SER A 223 2.99 -3.30 11.48
C SER A 223 4.45 -3.18 11.86
N ILE A 224 5.34 -3.35 10.90
CA ILE A 224 6.78 -3.46 11.10
C ILE A 224 7.48 -2.31 10.38
N HIS A 225 8.33 -1.57 11.10
CA HIS A 225 9.25 -0.63 10.47
C HIS A 225 10.53 -1.35 10.08
N CYS A 226 10.93 -1.31 8.81
CA CYS A 226 12.05 -2.10 8.28
C CYS A 226 13.41 -1.70 8.84
N THR A 227 13.56 -0.47 9.34
CA THR A 227 14.89 0.08 9.66
C THR A 227 15.07 0.58 11.08
N ASP A 228 14.00 0.74 11.88
CA ASP A 228 14.12 1.35 13.22
C ASP A 228 13.89 0.38 14.39
N GLY A 229 13.69 -0.90 14.09
CA GLY A 229 13.55 -1.93 15.12
C GLY A 229 12.18 -1.95 15.83
N ARG A 230 11.15 -1.35 15.26
CA ARG A 230 9.78 -1.38 15.79
C ARG A 230 8.86 -2.31 15.00
N PRO A 231 8.24 -3.32 15.64
CA PRO A 231 8.56 -3.86 16.96
C PRO A 231 9.85 -4.69 16.93
N SER A 232 10.32 -5.10 18.10
CA SER A 232 11.51 -5.96 18.21
C SER A 232 11.27 -7.34 17.57
N ALA A 233 12.35 -8.02 17.20
CA ALA A 233 12.28 -9.38 16.64
C ALA A 233 11.50 -10.35 17.53
N GLY A 234 11.68 -10.29 18.85
CA GLY A 234 10.95 -11.15 19.79
C GLY A 234 9.46 -10.88 19.80
N VAL A 235 9.05 -9.63 19.72
CA VAL A 235 7.62 -9.24 19.62
C VAL A 235 7.02 -9.72 18.30
N ILE A 236 7.73 -9.57 17.19
CA ILE A 236 7.31 -10.07 15.87
C ILE A 236 7.09 -11.57 15.91
N GLN A 237 8.06 -12.33 16.43
CA GLN A 237 8.00 -13.80 16.53
C GLN A 237 6.84 -14.25 17.40
N SER A 238 6.61 -13.59 18.53
CA SER A 238 5.52 -13.89 19.45
C SER A 238 4.15 -13.64 18.83
N SER A 239 3.96 -12.49 18.16
CA SER A 239 2.73 -12.16 17.45
C SER A 239 2.46 -13.12 16.30
N ALA A 240 3.49 -13.48 15.54
CA ALA A 240 3.40 -14.40 14.41
C ALA A 240 2.91 -15.80 14.80
N ALA A 241 3.17 -16.23 16.03
CA ALA A 241 2.73 -17.54 16.54
C ALA A 241 1.19 -17.65 16.64
N ASN A 242 0.46 -16.55 16.67
CA ASN A 242 -0.99 -16.47 16.85
C ASN A 242 -1.64 -15.62 15.74
N TYR A 243 -1.31 -15.89 14.48
CA TYR A 243 -1.75 -15.08 13.34
C TYR A 243 -2.92 -15.66 12.55
N SER A 244 -3.46 -16.81 12.96
CA SER A 244 -4.58 -17.45 12.25
C SER A 244 -5.80 -16.53 12.16
N GLY A 245 -6.37 -16.42 10.95
CA GLY A 245 -7.54 -15.60 10.67
C GLY A 245 -7.25 -14.12 10.36
N TYR A 246 -6.04 -13.64 10.61
CA TYR A 246 -5.63 -12.29 10.22
C TYR A 246 -5.19 -12.24 8.76
N GLY A 247 -5.68 -11.22 8.03
CA GLY A 247 -5.53 -11.16 6.57
C GLY A 247 -4.31 -10.41 6.06
N ALA A 248 -3.60 -9.67 6.90
CA ALA A 248 -2.49 -8.83 6.45
C ALA A 248 -1.36 -8.72 7.48
N ILE A 249 -0.18 -8.42 6.97
CA ILE A 249 1.00 -7.89 7.69
C ILE A 249 1.47 -6.67 6.91
N MET A 250 1.85 -5.61 7.62
CA MET A 250 2.40 -4.40 6.99
C MET A 250 3.87 -4.22 7.34
N MET A 251 4.66 -3.87 6.32
CA MET A 251 6.05 -3.43 6.47
C MET A 251 6.21 -2.04 5.88
N PHE A 252 6.83 -1.13 6.61
CA PHE A 252 7.10 0.24 6.14
C PHE A 252 8.58 0.45 5.89
N ASN A 253 8.87 1.21 4.82
CA ASN A 253 10.23 1.62 4.45
C ASN A 253 11.10 0.43 4.04
N LEU A 254 10.59 -0.42 3.13
CA LEU A 254 11.40 -1.47 2.51
C LEU A 254 12.58 -0.83 1.76
N ARG A 255 13.77 -1.35 2.03
CA ARG A 255 15.00 -0.84 1.40
C ARG A 255 15.35 -1.65 0.14
N GLU A 256 16.46 -1.31 -0.48
CA GLU A 256 16.99 -1.97 -1.69
C GLU A 256 17.27 -3.47 -1.45
N SER A 257 17.67 -3.80 -0.22
CA SER A 257 17.98 -5.16 0.22
C SER A 257 18.02 -5.23 1.75
N GLY A 258 18.29 -6.41 2.28
CA GLY A 258 18.63 -6.55 3.70
C GLY A 258 17.45 -6.89 4.62
N GLN A 259 16.24 -7.10 4.13
CA GLN A 259 15.07 -7.42 4.96
C GLN A 259 14.74 -8.90 5.08
N THR A 260 15.57 -9.80 4.54
CA THR A 260 15.35 -11.25 4.59
C THR A 260 15.26 -11.77 6.03
N SER A 261 16.17 -11.35 6.90
CA SER A 261 16.15 -11.75 8.32
C SER A 261 14.91 -11.22 9.04
N LEU A 262 14.48 -9.98 8.74
CA LEU A 262 13.28 -9.40 9.31
C LEU A 262 12.03 -10.19 8.91
N MET A 263 11.88 -10.55 7.64
CA MET A 263 10.78 -11.38 7.15
C MET A 263 10.80 -12.77 7.77
N ASN A 264 11.97 -13.36 7.96
CA ASN A 264 12.11 -14.67 8.58
C ASN A 264 11.77 -14.70 10.08
N ASN A 265 11.63 -13.54 10.73
CA ASN A 265 11.09 -13.48 12.09
C ASN A 265 9.61 -13.91 12.16
N PHE A 266 8.87 -13.86 11.07
CA PHE A 266 7.45 -14.24 11.05
C PHE A 266 7.10 -15.31 10.00
N ALA A 267 7.86 -15.43 8.92
CA ALA A 267 7.47 -16.20 7.73
C ALA A 267 7.07 -17.65 8.05
N SER A 268 7.92 -18.40 8.77
CA SER A 268 7.65 -19.81 9.04
C SER A 268 6.40 -20.04 9.91
N ARG A 269 6.06 -19.07 10.74
CA ARG A 269 4.91 -19.17 11.64
C ARG A 269 3.61 -18.81 10.97
N VAL A 270 3.62 -17.80 10.09
CA VAL A 270 2.40 -17.35 9.41
C VAL A 270 2.13 -18.08 8.09
N TRP A 271 3.16 -18.67 7.46
CA TRP A 271 3.06 -19.35 6.16
C TRP A 271 3.56 -20.80 6.18
N GLY A 272 3.18 -21.56 7.21
CA GLY A 272 3.30 -23.01 7.21
C GLY A 272 4.73 -23.53 7.06
N GLY A 273 5.69 -22.97 7.80
CA GLY A 273 7.08 -23.42 7.81
C GLY A 273 7.94 -22.85 6.68
N LYS A 274 7.40 -22.00 5.80
CA LYS A 274 8.16 -21.39 4.70
C LYS A 274 9.20 -20.40 5.23
N THR A 275 10.32 -20.32 4.53
CA THR A 275 11.38 -19.34 4.76
C THR A 275 11.58 -18.45 3.54
N VAL A 276 12.12 -17.27 3.77
CA VAL A 276 12.33 -16.25 2.75
C VAL A 276 13.78 -16.21 2.31
N SER A 277 13.98 -16.15 1.01
CA SER A 277 15.25 -15.86 0.36
C SER A 277 15.13 -14.62 -0.52
N ARG A 278 16.27 -14.06 -0.91
CA ARG A 278 16.33 -12.91 -1.82
C ARG A 278 17.32 -13.19 -2.94
N THR A 279 17.01 -12.72 -4.15
CA THR A 279 17.97 -12.72 -5.25
C THR A 279 19.13 -11.76 -4.96
N THR A 280 20.19 -11.81 -5.75
CA THR A 280 21.32 -10.88 -5.65
C THR A 280 21.08 -9.56 -6.38
N THR A 281 20.00 -9.44 -7.14
CA THR A 281 19.69 -8.26 -7.95
C THR A 281 19.28 -7.09 -7.06
N ILE A 282 19.89 -5.93 -7.29
CA ILE A 282 19.54 -4.65 -6.66
C ILE A 282 19.24 -3.65 -7.77
N TYR A 283 18.06 -3.05 -7.69
CA TYR A 283 17.66 -1.96 -8.57
C TYR A 283 17.99 -0.64 -7.90
N ALA A 284 18.91 0.12 -8.49
CA ALA A 284 19.27 1.44 -8.00
C ALA A 284 18.13 2.44 -8.20
N LYS A 285 18.01 3.38 -7.27
CA LYS A 285 17.18 4.58 -7.47
C LYS A 285 18.04 5.59 -8.23
N ASN A 286 17.91 5.60 -9.56
CA ASN A 286 18.73 6.39 -10.49
C ASN A 286 17.90 7.34 -11.37
N TYR A 287 16.81 7.81 -10.85
CA TYR A 287 15.88 8.75 -11.50
C TYR A 287 15.62 9.97 -10.63
#